data_20140ebf5659b27b228aac64b25614bf
#
_entry.id   20140ebf5659b27b228aac64b25614bf
#
_cell.length_a   1.000
_cell.length_b   1.000
_cell.length_c   1.000
_cell.angle_alpha   90.00
_cell.angle_beta   90.00
_cell.angle_gamma   90.00
#
_symmetry.space_group_name_H-M   'P 1'
#
loop_
_entity.id
_entity.type
_entity.pdbx_description
1 polymer ?
#
loop_
_entity_poly.entity_id
_entity_poly.type
_entity_poly.pdbx_seq_one_letter_code
_entity_poly.pdbx_strand_id
1 'polypeptide(L)'
;MRKKSLIVSIFIIVSLMTFGCSNSAAPSDTSSGYTKSDSKNKSSNNNQDNSKDNKSQENNSKDNNQSQETANTQTVNKKNGQYVICIDPGHQTKGDMSQEPVAPGSSEKKFKVSWGTQGVATKIPEYELTLSASKILKKDLEQMGFKVIMTRETNDVNITNSERAIFANDNNADLVIRIHADGSDDSSTTGASLHIPSQDSQYTSKIYPESNECAKLISLQMKQDGFKVNNIYQRSDLTGFNWSKVPVVLVEMGFMSNPEEDQKMAETSYQEKMMKSVAEGAQSYFENK
;
A
#
# COMPACT_ATOMS: atom_id res chain seq x y z
N MET A 1 74.32 20.54 -10.83
CA MET A 1 73.16 21.24 -10.24
C MET A 1 72.39 20.26 -9.36
N ARG A 2 72.52 20.35 -8.04
CA ARG A 2 71.85 19.46 -7.07
C ARG A 2 70.53 20.11 -6.64
N LYS A 3 69.38 19.46 -6.92
CA LYS A 3 68.07 19.86 -6.41
C LYS A 3 67.92 19.40 -4.97
N LYS A 4 67.73 20.36 -4.06
CA LYS A 4 67.43 20.11 -2.64
C LYS A 4 65.93 19.84 -2.53
N SER A 5 65.60 18.66 -1.96
CA SER A 5 64.24 18.29 -1.60
C SER A 5 63.94 18.85 -0.22
N LEU A 6 62.83 19.59 -0.12
CA LEU A 6 62.33 20.16 1.12
C LEU A 6 61.27 19.21 1.70
N ILE A 7 61.57 18.58 2.83
CA ILE A 7 60.63 17.76 3.57
C ILE A 7 59.89 18.66 4.56
N VAL A 8 58.61 18.82 4.36
CA VAL A 8 57.69 19.51 5.29
C VAL A 8 57.07 18.45 6.20
N SER A 9 57.49 18.44 7.47
CA SER A 9 56.89 17.62 8.52
C SER A 9 55.63 18.32 9.05
N ILE A 10 54.49 17.70 8.86
CA ILE A 10 53.22 18.14 9.46
C ILE A 10 53.05 17.43 10.79
N PHE A 11 53.09 18.19 11.88
CA PHE A 11 52.71 17.71 13.21
C PHE A 11 51.19 17.70 13.33
N ILE A 12 50.63 16.51 13.52
CA ILE A 12 49.22 16.34 13.87
C ILE A 12 49.13 16.38 15.39
N ILE A 13 48.53 17.42 15.93
CA ILE A 13 48.15 17.54 17.33
C ILE A 13 46.83 16.79 17.52
N VAL A 14 46.89 15.64 18.21
CA VAL A 14 45.70 14.93 18.67
C VAL A 14 45.23 15.55 19.98
N SER A 15 44.12 16.28 19.93
CA SER A 15 43.47 16.80 21.12
C SER A 15 42.49 15.74 21.64
N LEU A 16 42.82 15.08 22.77
CA LEU A 16 41.87 14.24 23.52
C LEU A 16 40.85 15.15 24.22
N MET A 17 39.61 15.15 23.77
CA MET A 17 38.50 15.65 24.57
C MET A 17 37.85 14.47 25.28
N THR A 18 37.99 14.41 26.58
CA THR A 18 37.21 13.55 27.47
C THR A 18 35.81 14.11 27.63
N PHE A 19 34.81 13.45 27.08
CA PHE A 19 33.42 13.72 27.43
C PHE A 19 32.98 12.82 28.57
N GLY A 20 32.57 13.46 29.66
CA GLY A 20 32.01 12.82 30.84
C GLY A 20 30.64 12.21 30.54
N CYS A 21 30.43 11.01 31.06
CA CYS A 21 29.15 10.35 31.13
C CYS A 21 28.19 11.14 32.03
N SER A 22 27.04 11.55 31.49
CA SER A 22 25.84 11.81 32.29
C SER A 22 24.76 10.82 31.90
N ASN A 23 24.48 9.90 32.82
CA ASN A 23 23.30 9.02 32.77
C ASN A 23 22.04 9.87 32.87
N SER A 24 21.19 9.81 31.85
CA SER A 24 19.77 10.10 32.01
C SER A 24 18.99 8.90 31.47
N ALA A 25 18.35 8.21 32.42
CA ALA A 25 17.48 7.09 32.16
C ALA A 25 16.25 7.53 31.37
N ALA A 26 15.96 6.88 30.27
CA ALA A 26 14.67 6.94 29.60
C ALA A 26 13.70 5.96 30.26
N PRO A 27 12.41 6.27 30.39
CA PRO A 27 11.44 5.36 30.98
C PRO A 27 11.14 4.21 30.01
N SER A 28 11.21 3.00 30.54
CA SER A 28 10.79 1.77 29.90
C SER A 28 9.27 1.74 29.81
N ASP A 29 8.73 1.69 28.61
CA ASP A 29 7.35 1.34 28.38
C ASP A 29 7.15 -0.17 28.44
N THR A 30 6.37 -0.55 29.42
CA THR A 30 6.00 -1.93 29.72
C THR A 30 5.00 -2.44 28.70
N SER A 31 5.35 -3.58 28.09
CA SER A 31 4.46 -4.43 27.33
C SER A 31 3.28 -4.91 28.18
N SER A 32 2.07 -4.59 27.78
CA SER A 32 0.87 -5.15 28.40
C SER A 32 0.53 -6.47 27.71
N GLY A 33 0.58 -7.54 28.51
CA GLY A 33 0.27 -8.90 28.10
C GLY A 33 -1.23 -9.09 27.85
N TYR A 34 -1.53 -9.86 26.81
CA TYR A 34 -2.86 -10.38 26.56
C TYR A 34 -3.18 -11.50 27.55
N THR A 35 -4.15 -11.25 28.43
CA THR A 35 -4.76 -12.33 29.21
C THR A 35 -5.93 -12.94 28.44
N LYS A 36 -5.84 -14.25 28.19
CA LYS A 36 -6.98 -15.09 27.78
C LYS A 36 -8.02 -15.10 28.89
N SER A 37 -9.26 -14.83 28.55
CA SER A 37 -10.40 -15.20 29.39
C SER A 37 -11.20 -16.30 28.69
N ASP A 38 -11.08 -17.52 29.23
CA ASP A 38 -12.01 -18.61 29.01
C ASP A 38 -13.32 -18.28 29.72
N SER A 39 -14.44 -18.31 29.03
CA SER A 39 -15.73 -18.42 29.70
C SER A 39 -16.55 -19.55 29.11
N LYS A 40 -16.79 -20.48 30.01
CA LYS A 40 -17.56 -21.70 29.84
C LYS A 40 -19.05 -21.43 29.65
N ASN A 41 -19.56 -22.11 28.71
CA ASN A 41 -20.91 -22.58 28.44
C ASN A 41 -21.79 -22.85 29.68
N LYS A 42 -23.03 -22.39 29.68
CA LYS A 42 -24.14 -23.07 30.35
C LYS A 42 -25.44 -22.88 29.58
N SER A 43 -25.91 -24.01 29.10
CA SER A 43 -27.23 -24.32 28.55
C SER A 43 -28.31 -24.14 29.60
N SER A 44 -29.47 -23.63 29.22
CA SER A 44 -30.75 -24.19 29.74
C SER A 44 -31.90 -23.88 28.75
N ASN A 45 -32.52 -25.00 28.40
CA ASN A 45 -33.82 -25.09 27.73
C ASN A 45 -34.93 -24.44 28.55
N ASN A 46 -35.98 -23.93 27.88
CA ASN A 46 -37.34 -24.36 28.16
C ASN A 46 -38.31 -24.03 27.03
N ASN A 47 -39.08 -25.07 26.74
CA ASN A 47 -40.23 -25.21 25.85
C ASN A 47 -41.48 -24.45 26.34
N GLN A 48 -42.35 -24.21 25.42
CA GLN A 48 -43.81 -24.48 25.34
C GLN A 48 -44.50 -23.33 24.64
N ASP A 49 -45.07 -23.54 23.50
CA ASP A 49 -46.25 -24.31 23.05
C ASP A 49 -47.58 -23.52 23.14
N ASN A 50 -48.31 -23.56 22.09
CA ASN A 50 -49.74 -23.45 21.79
C ASN A 50 -50.11 -22.36 20.76
N SER A 51 -50.43 -22.80 19.59
CA SER A 51 -51.60 -23.43 18.97
C SER A 51 -52.80 -22.47 18.68
N LYS A 52 -53.24 -22.57 17.43
CA LYS A 52 -54.63 -22.49 16.88
C LYS A 52 -55.21 -21.07 16.72
N ASP A 53 -55.93 -20.77 15.75
CA ASP A 53 -56.67 -21.35 14.62
C ASP A 53 -57.27 -20.26 13.74
N ASN A 54 -57.40 -20.54 12.47
CA ASN A 54 -58.56 -20.42 11.59
C ASN A 54 -59.04 -19.09 10.98
N LYS A 55 -59.08 -19.21 9.67
CA LYS A 55 -60.20 -19.05 8.75
C LYS A 55 -60.43 -17.73 8.02
N SER A 56 -60.14 -17.83 6.72
CA SER A 56 -61.07 -17.67 5.58
C SER A 56 -61.58 -16.30 5.14
N GLN A 57 -61.41 -16.16 3.86
CA GLN A 57 -62.28 -15.57 2.81
C GLN A 57 -61.99 -14.11 2.48
N GLU A 58 -61.63 -13.91 1.31
CA GLU A 58 -62.17 -13.83 -0.05
C GLU A 58 -62.13 -12.42 -0.63
N ASN A 59 -61.53 -12.36 -1.83
CA ASN A 59 -61.87 -11.50 -2.97
C ASN A 59 -61.87 -9.97 -2.80
N ASN A 60 -60.92 -9.30 -3.48
CA ASN A 60 -61.28 -8.61 -4.73
C ASN A 60 -60.04 -8.05 -5.47
N SER A 61 -60.07 -8.31 -6.75
CA SER A 61 -59.20 -7.79 -7.80
C SER A 61 -59.17 -6.27 -7.80
N LYS A 62 -57.95 -5.70 -7.91
CA LYS A 62 -57.68 -4.54 -8.75
C LYS A 62 -56.24 -4.51 -9.17
N ASP A 63 -56.08 -4.56 -10.48
CA ASP A 63 -54.87 -4.27 -11.21
C ASP A 63 -54.13 -3.04 -10.67
N ASN A 64 -52.86 -3.22 -10.35
CA ASN A 64 -51.88 -2.16 -10.44
C ASN A 64 -50.57 -2.74 -10.97
N ASN A 65 -50.41 -2.49 -12.24
CA ASN A 65 -49.21 -2.70 -13.02
C ASN A 65 -48.10 -1.83 -12.44
N GLN A 66 -47.28 -2.39 -11.53
CA GLN A 66 -46.08 -1.76 -11.05
C GLN A 66 -44.89 -2.50 -11.66
N SER A 67 -44.40 -1.89 -12.73
CA SER A 67 -43.16 -2.28 -13.41
C SER A 67 -42.06 -2.49 -12.39
N GLN A 68 -41.74 -3.74 -12.12
CA GLN A 68 -40.46 -4.10 -11.50
C GLN A 68 -39.36 -3.82 -12.53
N GLU A 69 -38.72 -2.69 -12.38
CA GLU A 69 -37.44 -2.39 -13.02
C GLU A 69 -36.40 -3.32 -12.39
N THR A 70 -36.26 -4.50 -12.95
CA THR A 70 -35.14 -5.37 -12.72
C THR A 70 -33.92 -4.60 -13.22
N ALA A 71 -33.14 -4.07 -12.29
CA ALA A 71 -31.82 -3.55 -12.57
C ALA A 71 -30.97 -4.69 -13.14
N ASN A 72 -31.01 -4.81 -14.45
CA ASN A 72 -30.17 -5.69 -15.22
C ASN A 72 -28.78 -5.01 -15.22
N THR A 73 -27.95 -5.31 -14.21
CA THR A 73 -26.54 -4.93 -14.17
C THR A 73 -25.84 -5.73 -15.26
N GLN A 74 -25.92 -5.22 -16.49
CA GLN A 74 -25.05 -5.69 -17.55
C GLN A 74 -23.63 -5.34 -17.13
N THR A 75 -22.85 -6.35 -16.76
CA THR A 75 -21.38 -6.27 -16.70
C THR A 75 -20.91 -5.92 -18.10
N VAL A 76 -20.69 -4.64 -18.34
CA VAL A 76 -20.05 -4.17 -19.57
C VAL A 76 -18.60 -4.62 -19.48
N ASN A 77 -18.22 -5.65 -20.23
CA ASN A 77 -16.83 -6.05 -20.41
C ASN A 77 -16.07 -4.88 -21.03
N LYS A 78 -15.42 -4.09 -20.19
CA LYS A 78 -14.53 -3.02 -20.63
C LYS A 78 -13.31 -3.66 -21.30
N LYS A 79 -12.86 -3.10 -22.42
CA LYS A 79 -11.52 -3.40 -22.98
C LYS A 79 -10.45 -2.60 -22.22
N ASN A 80 -9.18 -3.01 -22.29
CA ASN A 80 -8.08 -2.35 -21.58
C ASN A 80 -8.10 -0.82 -21.72
N GLY A 81 -8.37 -0.28 -22.91
CA GLY A 81 -8.45 1.17 -23.14
C GLY A 81 -9.60 1.92 -22.43
N GLN A 82 -10.50 1.22 -21.78
CA GLN A 82 -11.58 1.77 -20.98
C GLN A 82 -11.33 1.75 -19.48
N TYR A 83 -10.26 1.05 -19.03
CA TYR A 83 -9.86 1.03 -17.64
C TYR A 83 -8.87 2.14 -17.33
N VAL A 84 -9.05 2.77 -16.17
CA VAL A 84 -8.15 3.81 -15.64
C VAL A 84 -7.37 3.23 -14.46
N ILE A 85 -6.05 3.20 -14.58
CA ILE A 85 -5.15 2.80 -13.50
C ILE A 85 -4.48 4.06 -12.93
N CYS A 86 -4.61 4.27 -11.62
CA CYS A 86 -3.89 5.33 -10.92
C CYS A 86 -2.62 4.75 -10.31
N ILE A 87 -1.46 5.28 -10.69
CA ILE A 87 -0.20 4.96 -10.03
C ILE A 87 0.08 6.01 -8.97
N ASP A 88 0.41 5.57 -7.75
CA ASP A 88 0.80 6.43 -6.65
C ASP A 88 2.25 6.16 -6.23
N PRO A 89 3.23 6.96 -6.75
CA PRO A 89 4.61 6.88 -6.28
C PRO A 89 4.69 7.30 -4.81
N GLY A 90 5.17 6.41 -3.95
CA GLY A 90 5.28 6.65 -2.51
C GLY A 90 6.12 7.86 -2.16
N HIS A 91 5.77 8.54 -1.07
CA HIS A 91 6.49 9.68 -0.52
C HIS A 91 6.65 10.89 -1.46
N GLN A 92 7.48 11.85 -1.08
CA GLN A 92 7.82 13.09 -1.79
C GLN A 92 9.01 13.76 -1.10
N THR A 93 9.60 14.79 -1.74
CA THR A 93 10.81 15.46 -1.21
C THR A 93 10.64 15.97 0.22
N LYS A 94 9.47 16.54 0.54
CA LYS A 94 9.18 17.08 1.88
C LYS A 94 8.12 16.27 2.56
N GLY A 95 8.45 15.70 3.72
CA GLY A 95 7.45 15.14 4.62
C GLY A 95 6.56 16.23 5.21
N ASP A 96 5.31 15.91 5.49
CA ASP A 96 4.38 16.76 6.24
C ASP A 96 3.95 16.01 7.52
N MET A 97 4.55 16.42 8.63
CA MET A 97 4.30 15.82 9.96
C MET A 97 3.07 16.42 10.65
N SER A 98 2.34 17.34 10.00
CA SER A 98 1.00 17.67 10.47
C SER A 98 0.06 16.48 10.28
N GLN A 99 -1.07 16.49 10.95
CA GLN A 99 -1.92 15.30 11.03
C GLN A 99 -3.16 15.40 10.15
N GLU A 100 -3.57 14.28 9.61
CA GLU A 100 -4.84 14.08 8.91
C GLU A 100 -5.62 12.91 9.52
N PRO A 101 -6.96 12.85 9.37
CA PRO A 101 -7.74 11.70 9.79
C PRO A 101 -7.31 10.44 9.04
N VAL A 102 -7.16 9.30 9.75
CA VAL A 102 -6.78 8.02 9.12
C VAL A 102 -7.82 7.48 8.15
N ALA A 103 -9.07 7.96 8.26
CA ALA A 103 -10.19 7.58 7.40
C ALA A 103 -11.27 8.66 7.44
N PRO A 104 -12.22 8.69 6.48
CA PRO A 104 -13.38 9.58 6.51
C PRO A 104 -14.16 9.44 7.82
N GLY A 105 -14.35 10.55 8.55
CA GLY A 105 -15.07 10.59 9.81
C GLY A 105 -14.32 10.04 11.03
N SER A 106 -13.07 9.61 10.88
CA SER A 106 -12.26 9.13 12.00
C SER A 106 -11.75 10.28 12.87
N SER A 107 -11.79 10.10 14.18
CA SER A 107 -11.11 10.97 15.15
C SER A 107 -9.62 10.64 15.30
N GLU A 108 -9.21 9.41 14.94
CA GLU A 108 -7.82 9.01 14.90
C GLU A 108 -7.10 9.76 13.77
N LYS A 109 -5.87 10.21 14.07
CA LYS A 109 -5.07 10.97 13.11
C LYS A 109 -3.67 10.37 12.99
N LYS A 110 -3.11 10.47 11.78
CA LYS A 110 -1.71 10.12 11.47
C LYS A 110 -1.03 11.28 10.75
N PHE A 111 0.29 11.22 10.64
CA PHE A 111 1.03 12.16 9.81
C PHE A 111 0.56 12.09 8.35
N LYS A 112 0.43 13.24 7.72
CA LYS A 112 -0.05 13.37 6.35
C LYS A 112 0.83 12.64 5.34
N VAL A 113 2.14 12.82 5.45
CA VAL A 113 3.10 12.11 4.62
C VAL A 113 4.48 12.07 5.29
N SER A 114 5.10 10.89 5.35
CA SER A 114 6.49 10.71 5.80
C SER A 114 7.47 10.93 4.64
N TRP A 115 8.75 11.15 5.00
CA TRP A 115 9.82 11.25 4.00
C TRP A 115 10.12 9.93 3.28
N GLY A 116 9.67 8.81 3.85
CA GLY A 116 10.08 7.48 3.41
C GLY A 116 11.44 7.06 4.00
N THR A 117 12.00 6.01 3.44
CA THR A 117 13.33 5.51 3.79
C THR A 117 14.40 6.01 2.81
N GLN A 118 15.62 5.54 2.97
CA GLN A 118 16.77 5.84 2.12
C GLN A 118 17.64 4.62 1.96
N GLY A 119 18.14 4.38 0.76
CA GLY A 119 19.06 3.31 0.46
C GLY A 119 20.33 3.36 1.32
N VAL A 120 20.64 2.23 1.97
CA VAL A 120 21.83 2.17 2.88
C VAL A 120 23.15 2.20 2.11
N ALA A 121 23.18 1.68 0.88
CA ALA A 121 24.35 1.68 0.00
C ALA A 121 24.33 2.83 -0.99
N THR A 122 23.22 3.01 -1.72
CA THR A 122 23.08 4.00 -2.80
C THR A 122 22.85 5.41 -2.32
N LYS A 123 22.31 5.57 -1.11
CA LYS A 123 21.85 6.86 -0.56
C LYS A 123 20.71 7.51 -1.37
N ILE A 124 20.08 6.77 -2.27
CA ILE A 124 18.91 7.25 -3.01
C ILE A 124 17.72 7.31 -2.03
N PRO A 125 17.02 8.45 -1.94
CA PRO A 125 15.78 8.52 -1.15
C PRO A 125 14.67 7.67 -1.78
N GLU A 126 13.81 7.08 -0.97
CA GLU A 126 12.70 6.24 -1.45
C GLU A 126 11.81 6.98 -2.46
N TYR A 127 11.50 8.26 -2.23
CA TYR A 127 10.65 9.02 -3.14
C TYR A 127 11.23 9.19 -4.55
N GLU A 128 12.55 9.13 -4.72
CA GLU A 128 13.20 9.14 -6.04
C GLU A 128 13.08 7.78 -6.72
N LEU A 129 13.37 6.71 -5.98
CA LEU A 129 13.25 5.34 -6.44
C LEU A 129 11.82 5.03 -6.89
N THR A 130 10.84 5.34 -6.06
CA THR A 130 9.43 5.06 -6.34
C THR A 130 8.90 5.84 -7.54
N LEU A 131 9.33 7.09 -7.74
CA LEU A 131 8.96 7.86 -8.93
C LEU A 131 9.59 7.27 -10.19
N SER A 132 10.86 6.87 -10.13
CA SER A 132 11.55 6.21 -11.25
C SER A 132 10.82 4.95 -11.68
N ALA A 133 10.58 4.02 -10.76
CA ALA A 133 9.87 2.76 -11.01
C ALA A 133 8.43 3.02 -11.51
N SER A 134 7.73 3.97 -10.92
CA SER A 134 6.35 4.31 -11.32
C SER A 134 6.25 4.84 -12.75
N LYS A 135 7.24 5.58 -13.23
CA LYS A 135 7.28 6.04 -14.64
C LYS A 135 7.47 4.88 -15.62
N ILE A 136 8.23 3.87 -15.22
CA ILE A 136 8.39 2.63 -16.00
C ILE A 136 7.05 1.87 -16.03
N LEU A 137 6.42 1.68 -14.87
CA LEU A 137 5.12 1.03 -14.77
C LEU A 137 4.05 1.73 -15.62
N LYS A 138 4.04 3.08 -15.61
CA LYS A 138 3.14 3.88 -16.46
C LYS A 138 3.32 3.52 -17.93
N LYS A 139 4.55 3.54 -18.41
CA LYS A 139 4.88 3.21 -19.81
C LYS A 139 4.40 1.81 -20.19
N ASP A 140 4.65 0.81 -19.32
CA ASP A 140 4.27 -0.58 -19.60
C ASP A 140 2.74 -0.74 -19.66
N LEU A 141 2.00 -0.16 -18.70
CA LEU A 141 0.55 -0.19 -18.69
C LEU A 141 -0.07 0.57 -19.87
N GLU A 142 0.49 1.72 -20.27
CA GLU A 142 0.03 2.46 -21.45
C GLU A 142 0.27 1.65 -22.74
N GLN A 143 1.38 0.91 -22.85
CA GLN A 143 1.65 0.01 -23.97
C GLN A 143 0.67 -1.18 -24.02
N MET A 144 0.17 -1.63 -22.87
CA MET A 144 -0.90 -2.64 -22.76
C MET A 144 -2.29 -2.06 -23.04
N GLY A 145 -2.40 -0.76 -23.32
CA GLY A 145 -3.62 -0.08 -23.73
C GLY A 145 -4.45 0.49 -22.56
N PHE A 146 -3.95 0.51 -21.33
CA PHE A 146 -4.64 1.16 -20.22
C PHE A 146 -4.52 2.67 -20.27
N LYS A 147 -5.53 3.35 -19.74
CA LYS A 147 -5.44 4.77 -19.41
C LYS A 147 -4.75 4.92 -18.04
N VAL A 148 -3.63 5.63 -17.99
CA VAL A 148 -2.84 5.76 -16.77
C VAL A 148 -2.81 7.20 -16.30
N ILE A 149 -3.05 7.41 -15.00
CA ILE A 149 -2.87 8.66 -14.29
C ILE A 149 -1.90 8.45 -13.13
N MET A 150 -1.23 9.50 -12.68
CA MET A 150 -0.30 9.45 -11.54
C MET A 150 -0.66 10.50 -10.52
N THR A 151 -0.54 10.19 -9.23
CA THR A 151 -0.73 11.17 -8.14
C THR A 151 0.34 12.25 -8.13
N ARG A 152 1.54 11.93 -8.62
CA ARG A 152 2.64 12.88 -8.85
C ARG A 152 3.54 12.42 -9.99
N GLU A 153 4.06 13.37 -10.74
CA GLU A 153 5.05 13.13 -11.81
C GLU A 153 6.40 13.78 -11.50
N THR A 154 6.48 14.50 -10.39
CA THR A 154 7.70 15.14 -9.85
C THR A 154 7.85 14.81 -8.37
N ASN A 155 9.02 15.09 -7.81
CA ASN A 155 9.29 14.91 -6.38
C ASN A 155 8.89 16.14 -5.54
N ASP A 156 8.91 17.34 -6.14
CA ASP A 156 8.55 18.58 -5.46
C ASP A 156 7.04 18.83 -5.52
N VAL A 157 6.33 18.13 -4.65
CA VAL A 157 4.89 18.21 -4.45
C VAL A 157 4.58 18.28 -2.96
N ASN A 158 3.37 18.69 -2.61
CA ASN A 158 2.87 18.62 -1.23
C ASN A 158 1.46 18.03 -1.24
N ILE A 159 1.38 16.70 -1.37
CA ILE A 159 0.13 15.93 -1.37
C ILE A 159 0.12 14.94 -0.21
N THR A 160 -0.98 14.92 0.54
CA THR A 160 -1.18 14.07 1.70
C THR A 160 -1.60 12.66 1.29
N ASN A 161 -1.55 11.69 2.22
CA ASN A 161 -1.97 10.33 1.92
C ASN A 161 -3.47 10.23 1.60
N SER A 162 -4.32 11.04 2.24
CA SER A 162 -5.75 11.11 1.90
C SER A 162 -5.98 11.73 0.53
N GLU A 163 -5.27 12.81 0.17
CA GLU A 163 -5.41 13.47 -1.13
C GLU A 163 -4.99 12.56 -2.29
N ARG A 164 -3.98 11.69 -2.10
CA ARG A 164 -3.60 10.67 -3.10
C ARG A 164 -4.75 9.70 -3.39
N ALA A 165 -5.43 9.23 -2.35
CA ALA A 165 -6.59 8.36 -2.51
C ALA A 165 -7.79 9.11 -3.13
N ILE A 166 -8.05 10.34 -2.69
CA ILE A 166 -9.12 11.20 -3.24
C ILE A 166 -8.88 11.47 -4.71
N PHE A 167 -7.63 11.76 -5.11
CA PHE A 167 -7.27 11.96 -6.53
C PHE A 167 -7.67 10.75 -7.39
N ALA A 168 -7.37 9.53 -6.96
CA ALA A 168 -7.77 8.33 -7.69
C ALA A 168 -9.30 8.16 -7.75
N ASN A 169 -10.00 8.41 -6.62
CA ASN A 169 -11.46 8.35 -6.55
C ASN A 169 -12.12 9.35 -7.52
N ASP A 170 -11.67 10.60 -7.52
CA ASP A 170 -12.28 11.70 -8.30
C ASP A 170 -12.02 11.55 -9.81
N ASN A 171 -10.93 10.85 -10.17
CA ASN A 171 -10.63 10.51 -11.55
C ASN A 171 -11.23 9.17 -12.00
N ASN A 172 -12.11 8.56 -11.19
CA ASN A 172 -12.77 7.29 -11.48
C ASN A 172 -11.79 6.18 -11.87
N ALA A 173 -10.68 6.06 -11.11
CA ALA A 173 -9.74 4.98 -11.31
C ALA A 173 -10.43 3.63 -11.05
N ASP A 174 -10.10 2.63 -11.86
CA ASP A 174 -10.57 1.25 -11.68
C ASP A 174 -9.63 0.44 -10.76
N LEU A 175 -8.38 0.91 -10.60
CA LEU A 175 -7.35 0.33 -9.73
C LEU A 175 -6.34 1.40 -9.32
N VAL A 176 -5.86 1.32 -8.08
CA VAL A 176 -4.68 2.08 -7.62
C VAL A 176 -3.52 1.11 -7.40
N ILE A 177 -2.36 1.41 -7.97
CA ILE A 177 -1.11 0.71 -7.68
C ILE A 177 -0.16 1.71 -7.02
N ARG A 178 0.19 1.44 -5.76
CA ARG A 178 1.13 2.26 -4.99
C ARG A 178 2.51 1.59 -5.02
N ILE A 179 3.55 2.34 -5.33
CA ILE A 179 4.92 1.85 -5.41
C ILE A 179 5.72 2.40 -4.24
N HIS A 180 6.30 1.50 -3.46
CA HIS A 180 7.09 1.76 -2.27
C HIS A 180 8.34 0.86 -2.22
N ALA A 181 9.21 1.11 -1.26
CA ALA A 181 10.32 0.24 -0.90
C ALA A 181 10.52 0.29 0.61
N ASP A 182 10.58 -0.87 1.23
CA ASP A 182 10.53 -1.03 2.68
C ASP A 182 11.89 -0.79 3.37
N GLY A 183 11.85 -0.67 4.68
CA GLY A 183 13.01 -0.63 5.55
C GLY A 183 12.84 -1.60 6.72
N SER A 184 13.95 -2.15 7.21
CA SER A 184 13.97 -3.06 8.36
C SER A 184 15.19 -2.75 9.24
N ASP A 185 15.03 -2.95 10.54
CA ASP A 185 16.17 -2.90 11.48
C ASP A 185 17.14 -4.07 11.26
N ASP A 186 16.65 -5.18 10.70
CA ASP A 186 17.45 -6.31 10.25
C ASP A 186 17.86 -6.12 8.79
N SER A 187 19.11 -5.74 8.56
CA SER A 187 19.69 -5.53 7.23
C SER A 187 19.79 -6.81 6.38
N SER A 188 19.53 -7.99 6.94
CA SER A 188 19.44 -9.25 6.20
C SER A 188 18.07 -9.51 5.59
N THR A 189 17.06 -8.72 5.96
CA THR A 189 15.70 -8.83 5.42
C THR A 189 15.68 -8.52 3.93
N THR A 190 15.03 -9.39 3.14
CA THR A 190 14.98 -9.29 1.67
C THR A 190 13.63 -9.72 1.10
N GLY A 191 13.37 -9.31 -0.13
CA GLY A 191 12.22 -9.72 -0.94
C GLY A 191 11.11 -8.69 -0.96
N ALA A 192 10.40 -8.65 -2.07
CA ALA A 192 9.23 -7.80 -2.25
C ALA A 192 8.06 -8.28 -1.39
N SER A 193 7.12 -7.40 -1.11
CA SER A 193 5.83 -7.75 -0.50
C SER A 193 4.70 -6.91 -1.11
N LEU A 194 3.48 -7.39 -0.96
CA LEU A 194 2.31 -6.63 -1.37
C LEU A 194 1.45 -6.34 -0.14
N HIS A 195 0.91 -5.15 -0.10
CA HIS A 195 -0.01 -4.76 0.96
C HIS A 195 -1.36 -4.40 0.35
N ILE A 196 -2.43 -4.83 1.01
CA ILE A 196 -3.82 -4.62 0.57
C ILE A 196 -4.67 -4.12 1.74
N PRO A 197 -5.81 -3.49 1.48
CA PRO A 197 -6.80 -3.17 2.50
C PRO A 197 -7.20 -4.38 3.33
N SER A 198 -7.52 -4.18 4.61
CA SER A 198 -7.98 -5.27 5.48
C SER A 198 -9.44 -5.63 5.19
N GLN A 199 -9.73 -6.92 5.18
CA GLN A 199 -11.09 -7.46 5.04
C GLN A 199 -12.01 -7.01 6.18
N ASP A 200 -11.47 -6.93 7.38
CA ASP A 200 -12.23 -6.63 8.60
C ASP A 200 -12.32 -5.12 8.90
N SER A 201 -11.75 -4.26 8.05
CA SER A 201 -11.82 -2.82 8.20
C SER A 201 -13.18 -2.28 7.79
N GLN A 202 -13.82 -1.50 8.67
CA GLN A 202 -15.08 -0.81 8.35
C GLN A 202 -14.96 0.16 7.17
N TYR A 203 -13.76 0.61 6.83
CA TYR A 203 -13.50 1.57 5.76
C TYR A 203 -13.27 0.90 4.41
N THR A 204 -12.70 -0.31 4.41
CA THR A 204 -12.11 -0.91 3.19
C THR A 204 -12.63 -2.29 2.84
N SER A 205 -13.51 -2.89 3.66
CA SER A 205 -14.06 -4.24 3.41
C SER A 205 -14.68 -4.41 2.03
N LYS A 206 -15.25 -3.33 1.46
CA LYS A 206 -15.88 -3.36 0.13
C LYS A 206 -14.88 -3.49 -1.02
N ILE A 207 -13.68 -2.91 -0.87
CA ILE A 207 -12.64 -2.92 -1.91
C ILE A 207 -11.63 -4.07 -1.69
N TYR A 208 -11.69 -4.73 -0.54
CA TYR A 208 -10.79 -5.84 -0.20
C TYR A 208 -10.81 -6.98 -1.23
N PRO A 209 -11.97 -7.52 -1.67
CA PRO A 209 -11.98 -8.68 -2.54
C PRO A 209 -11.21 -8.44 -3.85
N GLU A 210 -11.45 -7.31 -4.50
CA GLU A 210 -10.79 -6.94 -5.75
C GLU A 210 -9.32 -6.59 -5.55
N SER A 211 -8.97 -5.90 -4.46
CA SER A 211 -7.58 -5.62 -4.10
C SER A 211 -6.78 -6.91 -3.86
N ASN A 212 -7.39 -7.87 -3.17
CA ASN A 212 -6.78 -9.17 -2.89
C ASN A 212 -6.59 -10.01 -4.16
N GLU A 213 -7.56 -10.00 -5.07
CA GLU A 213 -7.44 -10.71 -6.34
C GLU A 213 -6.32 -10.12 -7.20
N CYS A 214 -6.32 -8.81 -7.36
CA CYS A 214 -5.25 -8.11 -8.09
C CYS A 214 -3.86 -8.40 -7.49
N ALA A 215 -3.73 -8.31 -6.16
CA ALA A 215 -2.46 -8.57 -5.48
C ALA A 215 -1.98 -10.01 -5.67
N LYS A 216 -2.87 -11.00 -5.69
CA LYS A 216 -2.52 -12.39 -5.97
C LYS A 216 -1.94 -12.57 -7.36
N LEU A 217 -2.56 -11.94 -8.37
CA LEU A 217 -2.11 -12.04 -9.76
C LEU A 217 -0.76 -11.33 -9.96
N ILE A 218 -0.58 -10.13 -9.37
CA ILE A 218 0.72 -9.45 -9.37
C ILE A 218 1.78 -10.30 -8.66
N SER A 219 1.49 -10.84 -7.48
CA SER A 219 2.42 -11.70 -6.74
C SER A 219 2.79 -12.96 -7.51
N LEU A 220 1.84 -13.57 -8.19
CA LEU A 220 2.06 -14.75 -9.02
C LEU A 220 3.00 -14.42 -10.16
N GLN A 221 2.74 -13.35 -10.91
CA GLN A 221 3.56 -12.91 -12.03
C GLN A 221 4.99 -12.58 -11.58
N MET A 222 5.14 -11.79 -10.50
CA MET A 222 6.46 -11.47 -9.96
C MET A 222 7.26 -12.73 -9.58
N LYS A 223 6.61 -13.75 -8.98
CA LYS A 223 7.26 -15.02 -8.65
C LYS A 223 7.66 -15.82 -9.89
N GLN A 224 6.83 -15.84 -10.93
CA GLN A 224 7.13 -16.49 -12.21
C GLN A 224 8.34 -15.86 -12.88
N ASP A 225 8.52 -14.54 -12.76
CA ASP A 225 9.66 -13.81 -13.31
C ASP A 225 10.91 -13.86 -12.41
N GLY A 226 10.85 -14.65 -11.33
CA GLY A 226 11.99 -14.94 -10.46
C GLY A 226 12.23 -13.95 -9.33
N PHE A 227 11.27 -13.07 -9.02
CA PHE A 227 11.35 -12.22 -7.83
C PHE A 227 10.99 -13.00 -6.56
N LYS A 228 11.73 -12.76 -5.49
CA LYS A 228 11.34 -13.21 -4.15
C LYS A 228 10.19 -12.34 -3.66
N VAL A 229 9.00 -12.91 -3.55
CA VAL A 229 7.82 -12.23 -2.97
C VAL A 229 7.46 -12.92 -1.67
N ASN A 230 7.57 -12.20 -0.56
CA ASN A 230 7.38 -12.72 0.79
C ASN A 230 5.91 -13.06 1.07
N ASN A 231 5.03 -12.05 1.06
CA ASN A 231 3.63 -12.27 1.39
C ASN A 231 2.74 -11.15 0.82
N ILE A 232 1.42 -11.35 0.93
CA ILE A 232 0.40 -10.32 0.79
C ILE A 232 -0.13 -10.01 2.19
N TYR A 233 0.07 -8.78 2.66
CA TYR A 233 -0.30 -8.34 4.01
C TYR A 233 -1.56 -7.48 3.97
N GLN A 234 -2.51 -7.78 4.83
CA GLN A 234 -3.67 -6.94 5.04
C GLN A 234 -3.33 -5.81 6.02
N ARG A 235 -3.74 -4.58 5.68
CA ARG A 235 -3.47 -3.38 6.47
C ARG A 235 -4.74 -2.58 6.68
N SER A 236 -5.04 -2.27 7.92
CA SER A 236 -6.17 -1.40 8.32
C SER A 236 -5.73 0.01 8.73
N ASP A 237 -4.43 0.22 8.84
CA ASP A 237 -3.80 1.41 9.42
C ASP A 237 -3.26 2.41 8.38
N LEU A 238 -3.36 2.11 7.08
CA LEU A 238 -2.87 3.00 6.03
C LEU A 238 -3.94 4.00 5.59
N THR A 239 -3.69 5.30 5.82
CA THR A 239 -4.59 6.40 5.42
C THR A 239 -4.96 6.31 3.94
N GLY A 240 -3.98 6.10 3.05
CA GLY A 240 -4.24 5.97 1.61
C GLY A 240 -5.15 4.80 1.23
N PHE A 241 -5.21 3.74 2.04
CA PHE A 241 -6.18 2.65 1.86
C PHE A 241 -7.55 3.05 2.37
N ASN A 242 -7.61 3.59 3.59
CA ASN A 242 -8.86 3.91 4.27
C ASN A 242 -9.67 5.00 3.58
N TRP A 243 -9.04 5.87 2.79
CA TRP A 243 -9.68 6.90 1.98
C TRP A 243 -9.99 6.43 0.55
N SER A 244 -9.49 5.25 0.12
CA SER A 244 -9.76 4.72 -1.21
C SER A 244 -11.18 4.16 -1.31
N LYS A 245 -11.85 4.48 -2.41
CA LYS A 245 -13.15 3.91 -2.81
C LYS A 245 -13.01 2.88 -3.92
N VAL A 246 -11.79 2.72 -4.43
CA VAL A 246 -11.45 1.81 -5.53
C VAL A 246 -10.42 0.79 -5.06
N PRO A 247 -10.32 -0.39 -5.70
CA PRO A 247 -9.31 -1.40 -5.37
C PRO A 247 -7.92 -0.81 -5.34
N VAL A 248 -7.11 -1.21 -4.35
CA VAL A 248 -5.75 -0.69 -4.19
C VAL A 248 -4.78 -1.78 -3.77
N VAL A 249 -3.62 -1.80 -4.41
CA VAL A 249 -2.48 -2.65 -4.07
C VAL A 249 -1.25 -1.77 -3.87
N LEU A 250 -0.52 -1.98 -2.77
CA LEU A 250 0.77 -1.37 -2.55
C LEU A 250 1.84 -2.44 -2.74
N VAL A 251 2.83 -2.14 -3.56
CA VAL A 251 3.98 -2.99 -3.85
C VAL A 251 5.20 -2.41 -3.13
N GLU A 252 5.72 -3.15 -2.17
CA GLU A 252 7.05 -2.94 -1.61
C GLU A 252 8.06 -3.67 -2.50
N MET A 253 8.91 -2.93 -3.20
CA MET A 253 9.84 -3.47 -4.20
C MET A 253 10.93 -4.37 -3.58
N GLY A 254 11.27 -4.16 -2.33
CA GLY A 254 12.31 -4.79 -1.55
C GLY A 254 12.71 -3.91 -0.38
N PHE A 255 13.81 -4.22 0.28
CA PHE A 255 14.28 -3.51 1.47
C PHE A 255 15.47 -2.60 1.16
N MET A 256 15.26 -1.28 1.25
CA MET A 256 16.34 -0.28 1.10
C MET A 256 17.37 -0.33 2.24
N SER A 257 17.05 -1.00 3.35
CA SER A 257 17.96 -1.31 4.46
C SER A 257 18.91 -2.47 4.15
N ASN A 258 18.63 -3.27 3.11
CA ASN A 258 19.53 -4.33 2.66
C ASN A 258 20.45 -3.80 1.55
N PRO A 259 21.79 -3.83 1.72
CA PRO A 259 22.70 -3.22 0.75
C PRO A 259 22.63 -3.81 -0.66
N GLU A 260 22.37 -5.12 -0.79
CA GLU A 260 22.28 -5.79 -2.09
C GLU A 260 20.97 -5.45 -2.80
N GLU A 261 19.83 -5.42 -2.07
CA GLU A 261 18.53 -5.05 -2.65
C GLU A 261 18.49 -3.58 -3.02
N ASP A 262 19.03 -2.71 -2.17
CA ASP A 262 19.15 -1.28 -2.45
C ASP A 262 19.91 -1.02 -3.77
N GLN A 263 21.05 -1.68 -3.97
CA GLN A 263 21.80 -1.58 -5.22
C GLN A 263 21.02 -2.12 -6.40
N LYS A 264 20.36 -3.29 -6.28
CA LYS A 264 19.54 -3.86 -7.34
C LYS A 264 18.37 -2.96 -7.71
N MET A 265 17.64 -2.45 -6.72
CA MET A 265 16.50 -1.55 -6.95
C MET A 265 16.91 -0.23 -7.62
N ALA A 266 18.16 0.23 -7.44
CA ALA A 266 18.70 1.40 -8.12
C ALA A 266 19.00 1.15 -9.62
N GLU A 267 19.13 -0.10 -10.05
CA GLU A 267 19.37 -0.45 -11.45
C GLU A 267 18.09 -0.33 -12.29
N THR A 268 18.16 0.45 -13.38
CA THR A 268 17.01 0.62 -14.29
C THR A 268 16.52 -0.72 -14.84
N SER A 269 17.41 -1.63 -15.21
CA SER A 269 17.05 -2.95 -15.72
C SER A 269 16.28 -3.81 -14.73
N TYR A 270 16.60 -3.69 -13.45
CA TYR A 270 15.85 -4.37 -12.38
C TYR A 270 14.46 -3.75 -12.20
N GLN A 271 14.36 -2.41 -12.20
CA GLN A 271 13.08 -1.71 -12.16
C GLN A 271 12.21 -2.07 -13.36
N GLU A 272 12.76 -2.06 -14.57
CA GLU A 272 12.05 -2.45 -15.80
C GLU A 272 11.46 -3.86 -15.70
N LYS A 273 12.28 -4.82 -15.27
CA LYS A 273 11.82 -6.21 -15.10
C LYS A 273 10.72 -6.32 -14.06
N MET A 274 10.87 -5.67 -12.90
CA MET A 274 9.89 -5.75 -11.82
C MET A 274 8.58 -5.04 -12.19
N MET A 275 8.64 -3.84 -12.74
CA MET A 275 7.44 -3.08 -13.13
C MET A 275 6.69 -3.75 -14.27
N LYS A 276 7.38 -4.41 -15.18
CA LYS A 276 6.76 -5.26 -16.20
C LYS A 276 5.95 -6.40 -15.56
N SER A 277 6.52 -7.11 -14.57
CA SER A 277 5.80 -8.16 -13.84
C SER A 277 4.55 -7.60 -13.13
N VAL A 278 4.66 -6.41 -12.53
CA VAL A 278 3.52 -5.74 -11.89
C VAL A 278 2.43 -5.38 -12.92
N ALA A 279 2.83 -4.87 -14.08
CA ALA A 279 1.91 -4.50 -15.16
C ALA A 279 1.19 -5.73 -15.73
N GLU A 280 1.91 -6.83 -16.00
CA GLU A 280 1.34 -8.10 -16.50
C GLU A 280 0.38 -8.74 -15.50
N GLY A 281 0.71 -8.69 -14.20
CA GLY A 281 -0.20 -9.15 -13.14
C GLY A 281 -1.47 -8.29 -13.03
N ALA A 282 -1.35 -6.98 -13.17
CA ALA A 282 -2.48 -6.06 -13.23
C ALA A 282 -3.33 -6.28 -14.50
N GLN A 283 -2.69 -6.53 -15.65
CA GLN A 283 -3.41 -6.88 -16.89
C GLN A 283 -4.24 -8.14 -16.69
N SER A 284 -3.66 -9.19 -16.13
CA SER A 284 -4.35 -10.46 -15.85
C SER A 284 -5.57 -10.25 -14.94
N TYR A 285 -5.52 -9.31 -14.00
CA TYR A 285 -6.67 -8.97 -13.17
C TYR A 285 -7.82 -8.38 -13.99
N PHE A 286 -7.55 -7.52 -14.96
CA PHE A 286 -8.59 -6.94 -15.80
C PHE A 286 -9.12 -7.90 -16.88
N GLU A 287 -8.31 -8.86 -17.32
CA GLU A 287 -8.74 -9.90 -18.25
C GLU A 287 -9.70 -10.91 -17.61
N ASN A 288 -9.69 -11.04 -16.29
CA ASN A 288 -10.56 -11.92 -15.53
C ASN A 288 -11.84 -11.22 -15.04
N LYS A 289 -12.05 -9.92 -15.35
CA LYS A 289 -13.28 -9.14 -15.04
C LYS A 289 -14.28 -9.22 -16.17
#